data_e407a66b17d5b4efc434170ff7074104
#
_entry.id   e407a66b17d5b4efc434170ff7074104
#
_cell.length_a   1.000
_cell.length_b   1.000
_cell.length_c   1.000
_cell.angle_alpha   90.00
_cell.angle_beta   90.00
_cell.angle_gamma   90.00
#
_symmetry.space_group_name_H-M   'P 1'
#
loop_
_entity.id
_entity.type
_entity.pdbx_description
1 polymer ?
#
loop_
_entity_poly.entity_id
_entity_poly.type
_entity_poly.pdbx_seq_one_letter_code
_entity_poly.pdbx_strand_id
1 'polypeptide(L)'
;MNTFAPNTSIDIIFFDFDGTLVDSAAIKRNCFYSIFPNTPECRSIVSAVLFENPEASRYEVIPRMIEEMLSKNLPLLQGTEIAIETYASQVLAAVMACDEMPGAGRLLAALSARCTICIASNTPDGDLRKLVEARNWHELVKSIDGYPRRKTDIIRDRLSGFGFSPHHALVVGDGRSDEEAAGANGCAFHKIVRSGDILRLAAMLDIDNVC
;
A
#
# COMPACT_ATOMS: atom_id res chain seq x y z
N MET A 1 4.09 9.94 18.73
CA MET A 1 4.42 10.23 17.31
C MET A 1 5.86 10.67 17.26
N ASN A 2 6.76 9.83 16.73
CA ASN A 2 8.11 10.29 16.45
C ASN A 2 8.05 11.16 15.19
N THR A 3 7.85 12.46 15.40
CA THR A 3 8.03 13.46 14.35
C THR A 3 9.52 13.54 14.05
N PHE A 4 9.83 13.46 12.78
CA PHE A 4 11.15 13.65 12.23
C PHE A 4 11.85 14.89 12.81
N ALA A 5 12.98 14.73 13.49
CA ALA A 5 13.76 15.88 13.94
C ALA A 5 14.46 16.52 12.72
N PRO A 6 14.36 17.82 12.50
CA PRO A 6 15.14 18.50 11.47
C PRO A 6 16.63 18.28 11.76
N ASN A 7 17.38 17.74 10.80
CA ASN A 7 18.80 17.33 10.83
C ASN A 7 19.10 15.84 11.08
N THR A 8 18.13 14.93 11.10
CA THR A 8 18.46 13.50 11.10
C THR A 8 18.70 13.05 9.66
N SER A 9 19.90 12.51 9.36
CA SER A 9 20.13 11.87 8.06
C SER A 9 19.25 10.65 7.92
N ILE A 10 18.58 10.50 6.77
CA ILE A 10 17.80 9.31 6.43
C ILE A 10 18.65 8.45 5.53
N ASP A 11 18.89 7.22 5.97
CA ASP A 11 19.70 6.24 5.24
C ASP A 11 18.82 5.24 4.47
N ILE A 12 17.59 5.00 4.97
CA ILE A 12 16.62 4.09 4.35
C ILE A 12 15.18 4.60 4.49
N ILE A 13 14.41 4.49 3.40
CA ILE A 13 12.98 4.82 3.38
C ILE A 13 12.18 3.59 2.94
N PHE A 14 11.14 3.28 3.70
CA PHE A 14 10.14 2.28 3.35
C PHE A 14 8.87 2.98 2.87
N PHE A 15 8.51 2.80 1.61
CA PHE A 15 7.26 3.29 1.06
C PHE A 15 6.21 2.19 1.04
N ASP A 16 4.99 2.49 1.47
CA ASP A 16 3.83 1.75 0.99
C ASP A 16 3.59 2.06 -0.49
N PHE A 17 2.78 1.23 -1.15
CA PHE A 17 2.51 1.36 -2.58
C PHE A 17 1.15 1.99 -2.86
N ASP A 18 0.06 1.34 -2.40
CA ASP A 18 -1.31 1.72 -2.70
C ASP A 18 -1.78 2.90 -1.83
N GLY A 19 -2.28 3.98 -2.45
CA GLY A 19 -2.65 5.20 -1.71
C GLY A 19 -1.45 6.05 -1.28
N THR A 20 -0.23 5.59 -1.52
CA THR A 20 1.03 6.26 -1.16
C THR A 20 1.84 6.64 -2.40
N LEU A 21 2.27 5.69 -3.19
CA LEU A 21 2.98 5.93 -4.45
C LEU A 21 2.05 5.99 -5.66
N VAL A 22 0.91 5.31 -5.60
CA VAL A 22 -0.10 5.27 -6.65
C VAL A 22 -1.50 5.59 -6.11
N ASP A 23 -2.33 6.26 -6.92
CA ASP A 23 -3.71 6.65 -6.55
C ASP A 23 -4.68 5.47 -6.76
N SER A 24 -4.48 4.40 -6.01
CA SER A 24 -5.20 3.14 -6.18
C SER A 24 -6.22 2.81 -5.10
N ALA A 25 -6.27 3.55 -3.99
CA ALA A 25 -7.12 3.22 -2.84
C ALA A 25 -8.63 3.15 -3.19
N ALA A 26 -9.14 4.14 -3.94
CA ALA A 26 -10.52 4.15 -4.41
C ALA A 26 -10.78 3.05 -5.46
N ILE A 27 -9.82 2.77 -6.32
CA ILE A 27 -9.88 1.73 -7.35
C ILE A 27 -10.04 0.36 -6.69
N LYS A 28 -9.17 0.01 -5.75
CA LYS A 28 -9.22 -1.26 -5.01
C LYS A 28 -10.55 -1.44 -4.28
N ARG A 29 -11.05 -0.37 -3.63
CA ARG A 29 -12.35 -0.40 -2.98
C ARG A 29 -13.48 -0.67 -3.97
N ASN A 30 -13.48 -0.02 -5.12
CA ASN A 30 -14.53 -0.17 -6.14
C ASN A 30 -14.55 -1.58 -6.74
N CYS A 31 -13.42 -2.24 -6.89
CA CYS A 31 -13.34 -3.62 -7.37
C CYS A 31 -14.08 -4.61 -6.45
N PHE A 32 -14.17 -4.37 -5.13
CA PHE A 32 -14.97 -5.21 -4.25
C PHE A 32 -16.47 -5.18 -4.60
N TYR A 33 -16.98 -4.04 -5.03
CA TYR A 33 -18.40 -3.94 -5.42
C TYR A 33 -18.70 -4.62 -6.76
N SER A 34 -17.72 -4.73 -7.64
CA SER A 34 -17.92 -5.28 -8.99
C SER A 34 -17.98 -6.80 -9.04
N ILE A 35 -17.49 -7.48 -8.01
CA ILE A 35 -17.51 -8.96 -7.94
C ILE A 35 -18.80 -9.53 -7.33
N PHE A 36 -19.74 -8.68 -6.94
CA PHE A 36 -21.04 -9.04 -6.36
C PHE A 36 -22.20 -8.42 -7.14
N PRO A 37 -23.45 -8.94 -6.96
CA PRO A 37 -24.62 -8.34 -7.55
C PRO A 37 -24.78 -6.87 -7.13
N ASN A 38 -25.11 -6.00 -8.10
CA ASN A 38 -25.27 -4.57 -7.86
C ASN A 38 -26.66 -4.25 -7.26
N THR A 39 -26.96 -4.81 -6.10
CA THR A 39 -28.16 -4.52 -5.32
C THR A 39 -27.82 -3.69 -4.07
N PRO A 40 -28.77 -2.89 -3.54
CA PRO A 40 -28.54 -2.11 -2.32
C PRO A 40 -28.08 -2.99 -1.13
N GLU A 41 -28.64 -4.19 -0.99
CA GLU A 41 -28.35 -5.13 0.09
C GLU A 41 -26.90 -5.66 -0.01
N CYS A 42 -26.48 -6.12 -1.20
CA CYS A 42 -25.12 -6.60 -1.44
C CYS A 42 -24.10 -5.46 -1.22
N ARG A 43 -24.39 -4.26 -1.75
CA ARG A 43 -23.52 -3.08 -1.55
C ARG A 43 -23.39 -2.71 -0.08
N SER A 44 -24.49 -2.81 0.71
CA SER A 44 -24.45 -2.54 2.14
C SER A 44 -23.53 -3.52 2.88
N ILE A 45 -23.60 -4.82 2.55
CA ILE A 45 -22.71 -5.84 3.13
C ILE A 45 -21.23 -5.54 2.79
N VAL A 46 -20.93 -5.30 1.51
CA VAL A 46 -19.56 -4.95 1.08
C VAL A 46 -19.05 -3.73 1.85
N SER A 47 -19.88 -2.68 1.96
CA SER A 47 -19.52 -1.46 2.70
C SER A 47 -19.26 -1.75 4.17
N ALA A 48 -20.11 -2.53 4.83
CA ALA A 48 -19.98 -2.85 6.26
C ALA A 48 -18.70 -3.66 6.53
N VAL A 49 -18.46 -4.71 5.75
CA VAL A 49 -17.27 -5.56 5.92
C VAL A 49 -15.97 -4.76 5.69
N LEU A 50 -15.93 -3.88 4.68
CA LEU A 50 -14.76 -3.02 4.42
C LEU A 50 -14.57 -1.97 5.52
N PHE A 51 -15.66 -1.43 6.07
CA PHE A 51 -15.59 -0.46 7.17
C PHE A 51 -15.03 -1.07 8.45
N GLU A 52 -15.45 -2.30 8.78
CA GLU A 52 -14.96 -3.02 9.95
C GLU A 52 -13.51 -3.54 9.79
N ASN A 53 -13.06 -3.74 8.55
CA ASN A 53 -11.77 -4.37 8.23
C ASN A 53 -11.04 -3.57 7.13
N PRO A 54 -10.65 -2.30 7.40
CA PRO A 54 -10.20 -1.37 6.35
C PRO A 54 -8.88 -1.78 5.67
N GLU A 55 -8.06 -2.60 6.34
CA GLU A 55 -6.74 -3.01 5.85
C GLU A 55 -6.60 -4.54 5.71
N ALA A 56 -7.70 -5.28 5.90
CA ALA A 56 -7.69 -6.73 5.77
C ALA A 56 -7.48 -7.16 4.31
N SER A 57 -6.86 -8.32 4.15
CA SER A 57 -6.58 -8.88 2.83
C SER A 57 -7.86 -9.32 2.11
N ARG A 58 -7.80 -9.38 0.76
CA ARG A 58 -8.89 -9.95 -0.05
C ARG A 58 -9.27 -11.37 0.37
N TYR A 59 -8.32 -12.12 0.90
CA TYR A 59 -8.49 -13.49 1.37
C TYR A 59 -9.27 -13.59 2.68
N GLU A 60 -9.42 -12.49 3.41
CA GLU A 60 -10.21 -12.38 4.65
C GLU A 60 -11.58 -11.75 4.38
N VAL A 61 -11.61 -10.62 3.64
CA VAL A 61 -12.87 -9.88 3.48
C VAL A 61 -13.83 -10.49 2.46
N ILE A 62 -13.33 -11.09 1.35
CA ILE A 62 -14.22 -11.70 0.34
C ILE A 62 -14.98 -12.90 0.89
N PRO A 63 -14.34 -13.88 1.58
CA PRO A 63 -15.08 -14.95 2.23
C PRO A 63 -16.15 -14.45 3.20
N ARG A 64 -15.82 -13.44 4.02
CA ARG A 64 -16.76 -12.84 4.97
C ARG A 64 -17.95 -12.16 4.28
N MET A 65 -17.72 -11.43 3.19
CA MET A 65 -18.79 -10.83 2.38
C MET A 65 -19.74 -11.90 1.85
N ILE A 66 -19.19 -13.01 1.35
CA ILE A 66 -19.98 -14.14 0.82
C ILE A 66 -20.78 -14.81 1.93
N GLU A 67 -20.18 -15.06 3.10
CA GLU A 67 -20.87 -15.64 4.26
C GLU A 67 -22.06 -14.77 4.71
N GLU A 68 -21.86 -13.46 4.82
CA GLU A 68 -22.91 -12.50 5.16
C GLU A 68 -24.04 -12.47 4.10
N MET A 69 -23.71 -12.55 2.81
CA MET A 69 -24.71 -12.62 1.75
C MET A 69 -25.52 -13.92 1.81
N LEU A 70 -24.86 -15.06 2.02
CA LEU A 70 -25.52 -16.37 2.14
C LEU A 70 -26.43 -16.44 3.37
N SER A 71 -26.01 -15.88 4.50
CA SER A 71 -26.83 -15.84 5.73
C SER A 71 -28.16 -15.10 5.54
N LYS A 72 -28.20 -14.18 4.57
CA LYS A 72 -29.39 -13.39 4.19
C LYS A 72 -30.10 -13.92 2.94
N ASN A 73 -29.73 -15.09 2.45
CA ASN A 73 -30.25 -15.70 1.22
C ASN A 73 -30.13 -14.77 -0.01
N LEU A 74 -29.06 -13.96 -0.07
CA LEU A 74 -28.79 -13.10 -1.23
C LEU A 74 -28.08 -13.88 -2.36
N PRO A 75 -28.33 -13.52 -3.62
CA PRO A 75 -27.68 -14.18 -4.75
C PRO A 75 -26.18 -13.85 -4.79
N LEU A 76 -25.38 -14.80 -5.25
CA LEU A 76 -23.97 -14.63 -5.56
C LEU A 76 -23.76 -14.74 -7.08
N LEU A 77 -22.79 -14.02 -7.62
CA LEU A 77 -22.37 -14.17 -9.01
C LEU A 77 -21.45 -15.40 -9.18
N GLN A 78 -20.70 -15.74 -8.13
CA GLN A 78 -19.66 -16.77 -8.18
C GLN A 78 -19.27 -17.22 -6.77
N GLY A 79 -18.59 -18.36 -6.67
CA GLY A 79 -18.03 -18.85 -5.41
C GLY A 79 -16.79 -18.08 -4.95
N THR A 80 -16.35 -18.35 -3.72
CA THR A 80 -15.29 -17.60 -3.03
C THR A 80 -13.98 -17.56 -3.82
N GLU A 81 -13.49 -18.69 -4.31
CA GLU A 81 -12.22 -18.77 -5.06
C GLU A 81 -12.25 -17.92 -6.32
N ILE A 82 -13.33 -18.08 -7.12
CA ILE A 82 -13.50 -17.31 -8.36
C ILE A 82 -13.66 -15.82 -8.05
N ALA A 83 -14.35 -15.46 -6.96
CA ALA A 83 -14.48 -14.07 -6.53
C ALA A 83 -13.12 -13.43 -6.17
N ILE A 84 -12.26 -14.16 -5.48
CA ILE A 84 -10.88 -13.72 -5.17
C ILE A 84 -10.06 -13.55 -6.43
N GLU A 85 -10.10 -14.49 -7.37
CA GLU A 85 -9.37 -14.42 -8.64
C GLU A 85 -9.89 -13.27 -9.53
N THR A 86 -11.21 -13.12 -9.62
CA THR A 86 -11.85 -12.02 -10.36
C THR A 86 -11.43 -10.66 -9.79
N TYR A 87 -11.50 -10.51 -8.46
CA TYR A 87 -11.03 -9.31 -7.79
C TYR A 87 -9.55 -9.05 -8.07
N ALA A 88 -8.70 -10.08 -7.94
CA ALA A 88 -7.26 -9.97 -8.16
C ALA A 88 -6.93 -9.45 -9.57
N SER A 89 -7.54 -10.05 -10.59
CA SER A 89 -7.32 -9.66 -11.99
C SER A 89 -7.83 -8.24 -12.29
N GLN A 90 -9.01 -7.88 -11.78
CA GLN A 90 -9.56 -6.53 -11.97
C GLN A 90 -8.70 -5.46 -11.28
N VAL A 91 -8.28 -5.70 -10.03
CA VAL A 91 -7.39 -4.79 -9.31
C VAL A 91 -6.07 -4.63 -10.02
N LEU A 92 -5.43 -5.73 -10.42
CA LEU A 92 -4.13 -5.67 -11.11
C LEU A 92 -4.23 -4.83 -12.38
N ALA A 93 -5.24 -5.09 -13.24
CA ALA A 93 -5.44 -4.35 -14.48
C ALA A 93 -5.71 -2.85 -14.21
N ALA A 94 -6.58 -2.55 -13.25
CA ALA A 94 -6.96 -1.17 -12.93
C ALA A 94 -5.81 -0.39 -12.28
N VAL A 95 -5.03 -1.00 -11.39
CA VAL A 95 -3.86 -0.35 -10.76
C VAL A 95 -2.69 -0.22 -11.74
N MET A 96 -2.54 -1.13 -12.72
CA MET A 96 -1.59 -0.92 -13.82
C MET A 96 -1.88 0.34 -14.62
N ALA A 97 -3.15 0.66 -14.81
CA ALA A 97 -3.60 1.81 -15.60
C ALA A 97 -3.78 3.10 -14.79
N CYS A 98 -3.70 3.05 -13.46
CA CYS A 98 -3.90 4.24 -12.63
C CYS A 98 -2.67 5.14 -12.60
N ASP A 99 -2.92 6.42 -12.31
CA ASP A 99 -1.87 7.41 -12.16
C ASP A 99 -1.02 7.16 -10.90
N GLU A 100 0.23 7.58 -10.96
CA GLU A 100 1.04 7.74 -9.76
C GLU A 100 0.55 8.92 -8.91
N MET A 101 0.83 8.91 -7.63
CA MET A 101 0.67 10.11 -6.82
C MET A 101 1.56 11.22 -7.38
N PRO A 102 1.07 12.48 -7.48
CA PRO A 102 1.82 13.57 -8.10
C PRO A 102 3.23 13.69 -7.57
N GLY A 103 4.21 13.47 -8.44
CA GLY A 103 5.63 13.54 -8.15
C GLY A 103 6.26 12.26 -7.57
N ALA A 104 5.52 11.16 -7.40
CA ALA A 104 6.04 9.94 -6.77
C ALA A 104 7.26 9.36 -7.51
N GLY A 105 7.17 9.16 -8.82
CA GLY A 105 8.29 8.62 -9.60
C GLY A 105 9.52 9.52 -9.57
N ARG A 106 9.33 10.86 -9.62
CA ARG A 106 10.43 11.82 -9.52
C ARG A 106 11.06 11.82 -8.13
N LEU A 107 10.26 11.72 -7.08
CA LEU A 107 10.75 11.60 -5.71
C LEU A 107 11.59 10.32 -5.55
N LEU A 108 11.10 9.17 -6.01
CA LEU A 108 11.85 7.91 -5.96
C LEU A 108 13.18 8.03 -6.70
N ALA A 109 13.20 8.62 -7.91
CA ALA A 109 14.42 8.81 -8.68
C ALA A 109 15.44 9.71 -7.97
N ALA A 110 14.99 10.80 -7.36
CA ALA A 110 15.86 11.70 -6.61
C ALA A 110 16.41 11.06 -5.33
N LEU A 111 15.57 10.30 -4.61
CA LEU A 111 15.95 9.62 -3.37
C LEU A 111 16.87 8.43 -3.61
N SER A 112 16.73 7.71 -4.73
CA SER A 112 17.57 6.54 -5.03
C SER A 112 19.07 6.85 -5.12
N ALA A 113 19.42 8.12 -5.41
CA ALA A 113 20.80 8.61 -5.40
C ALA A 113 21.32 9.01 -4.00
N ARG A 114 20.42 9.10 -2.98
CA ARG A 114 20.72 9.64 -1.65
C ARG A 114 20.60 8.64 -0.53
N CYS A 115 19.64 7.70 -0.64
CA CYS A 115 19.36 6.73 0.39
C CYS A 115 18.85 5.41 -0.21
N THR A 116 18.76 4.37 0.61
CA THR A 116 18.16 3.09 0.22
C THR A 116 16.64 3.21 0.24
N ILE A 117 15.97 2.78 -0.83
CA ILE A 117 14.51 2.76 -0.94
C ILE A 117 14.02 1.30 -0.92
N CYS A 118 13.00 1.03 -0.13
CA CYS A 118 12.29 -0.24 -0.08
C CYS A 118 10.79 0.00 -0.26
N ILE A 119 10.09 -0.91 -0.92
CA ILE A 119 8.63 -0.93 -0.98
C ILE A 119 8.13 -2.06 -0.07
N ALA A 120 7.21 -1.73 0.84
CA ALA A 120 6.58 -2.67 1.76
C ALA A 120 5.05 -2.49 1.72
N SER A 121 4.32 -3.44 1.13
CA SER A 121 2.88 -3.30 0.87
C SER A 121 2.06 -4.53 1.29
N ASN A 122 0.77 -4.31 1.57
CA ASN A 122 -0.20 -5.39 1.76
C ASN A 122 -0.69 -6.00 0.44
N THR A 123 -0.29 -5.46 -0.70
CA THR A 123 -0.52 -6.07 -2.01
C THR A 123 0.29 -7.36 -2.14
N PRO A 124 -0.29 -8.45 -2.71
CA PRO A 124 0.45 -9.71 -2.92
C PRO A 124 1.76 -9.49 -3.67
N ASP A 125 2.84 -10.15 -3.19
CA ASP A 125 4.22 -9.92 -3.66
C ASP A 125 4.37 -10.03 -5.19
N GLY A 126 3.77 -11.05 -5.79
CA GLY A 126 3.83 -11.24 -7.25
C GLY A 126 3.13 -10.15 -8.05
N ASP A 127 2.00 -9.62 -7.56
CA ASP A 127 1.28 -8.50 -8.19
C ASP A 127 2.05 -7.19 -7.98
N LEU A 128 2.56 -6.96 -6.76
CA LEU A 128 3.34 -5.77 -6.43
C LEU A 128 4.56 -5.61 -7.34
N ARG A 129 5.31 -6.70 -7.57
CA ARG A 129 6.49 -6.68 -8.47
C ARG A 129 6.10 -6.29 -9.90
N LYS A 130 5.03 -6.85 -10.45
CA LYS A 130 4.52 -6.49 -11.79
C LYS A 130 4.15 -5.01 -11.87
N LEU A 131 3.50 -4.47 -10.81
CA LEU A 131 3.08 -3.07 -10.74
C LEU A 131 4.27 -2.10 -10.65
N VAL A 132 5.30 -2.45 -9.90
CA VAL A 132 6.55 -1.66 -9.78
C VAL A 132 7.36 -1.73 -11.08
N GLU A 133 7.44 -2.91 -11.70
CA GLU A 133 8.13 -3.12 -12.99
C GLU A 133 7.46 -2.34 -14.13
N ALA A 134 6.13 -2.37 -14.22
CA ALA A 134 5.36 -1.64 -15.23
C ALA A 134 5.58 -0.11 -15.18
N ARG A 135 6.04 0.42 -14.03
CA ARG A 135 6.40 1.83 -13.84
C ARG A 135 7.89 2.11 -13.97
N ASN A 136 8.70 1.11 -14.30
CA ASN A 136 10.16 1.19 -14.34
C ASN A 136 10.80 1.64 -13.00
N TRP A 137 10.13 1.39 -11.87
CA TRP A 137 10.64 1.75 -10.53
C TRP A 137 11.51 0.67 -9.90
N HIS A 138 11.57 -0.52 -10.49
CA HIS A 138 12.36 -1.65 -9.97
C HIS A 138 13.87 -1.34 -9.87
N GLU A 139 14.40 -0.45 -10.72
CA GLU A 139 15.80 -0.02 -10.67
C GLU A 139 16.06 1.04 -9.58
N LEU A 140 15.00 1.71 -9.11
CA LEU A 140 15.08 2.77 -8.10
C LEU A 140 15.01 2.24 -6.67
N VAL A 141 14.58 0.97 -6.48
CA VAL A 141 14.30 0.41 -5.17
C VAL A 141 15.18 -0.81 -4.88
N LYS A 142 15.66 -0.92 -3.65
CA LYS A 142 16.53 -2.01 -3.20
C LYS A 142 15.75 -3.29 -2.90
N SER A 143 14.50 -3.17 -2.43
CA SER A 143 13.62 -4.31 -2.21
C SER A 143 12.17 -3.98 -2.48
N ILE A 144 11.43 -5.02 -2.90
CA ILE A 144 9.99 -4.99 -3.11
C ILE A 144 9.45 -6.18 -2.33
N ASP A 145 8.66 -5.91 -1.30
CA ASP A 145 8.14 -6.91 -0.38
C ASP A 145 6.62 -6.72 -0.19
N GLY A 146 5.87 -7.78 -0.47
CA GLY A 146 4.40 -7.79 -0.40
C GLY A 146 3.83 -8.87 0.52
N TYR A 147 2.50 -8.94 0.58
CA TYR A 147 1.78 -10.04 1.24
C TYR A 147 2.25 -11.41 0.67
N PRO A 148 2.45 -12.47 1.48
CA PRO A 148 1.90 -12.64 2.84
C PRO A 148 2.78 -12.09 3.98
N ARG A 149 3.90 -11.45 3.70
CA ARG A 149 4.75 -10.88 4.76
C ARG A 149 4.07 -9.64 5.36
N ARG A 150 4.14 -9.51 6.68
CA ARG A 150 3.64 -8.34 7.40
C ARG A 150 4.63 -7.18 7.27
N LYS A 151 4.15 -5.95 7.10
CA LYS A 151 5.01 -4.75 6.99
C LYS A 151 5.98 -4.63 8.16
N THR A 152 5.54 -4.94 9.38
CA THR A 152 6.39 -4.93 10.59
C THR A 152 7.60 -5.86 10.45
N ASP A 153 7.38 -7.07 9.93
CA ASP A 153 8.44 -8.07 9.75
C ASP A 153 9.35 -7.71 8.57
N ILE A 154 8.79 -7.19 7.50
CA ILE A 154 9.53 -6.69 6.33
C ILE A 154 10.53 -5.62 6.77
N ILE A 155 10.06 -4.58 7.49
CA ILE A 155 10.90 -3.46 7.94
C ILE A 155 12.01 -3.98 8.87
N ARG A 156 11.67 -4.78 9.88
CA ARG A 156 12.66 -5.38 10.79
C ARG A 156 13.77 -6.12 10.04
N ASP A 157 13.37 -7.02 9.14
CA ASP A 157 14.29 -7.89 8.44
C ASP A 157 15.17 -7.12 7.45
N ARG A 158 14.62 -6.07 6.80
CA ARG A 158 15.39 -5.22 5.90
C ARG A 158 16.36 -4.30 6.65
N LEU A 159 15.95 -3.72 7.77
CA LEU A 159 16.86 -2.94 8.64
C LEU A 159 18.03 -3.80 9.09
N SER A 160 17.75 -4.99 9.62
CA SER A 160 18.79 -5.93 10.08
C SER A 160 19.67 -6.42 8.93
N GLY A 161 19.06 -6.82 7.80
CA GLY A 161 19.78 -7.38 6.66
C GLY A 161 20.69 -6.38 5.93
N PHE A 162 20.33 -5.09 5.95
CA PHE A 162 21.13 -4.02 5.34
C PHE A 162 22.04 -3.29 6.36
N GLY A 163 21.89 -3.58 7.67
CA GLY A 163 22.70 -2.97 8.72
C GLY A 163 22.31 -1.51 9.04
N PHE A 164 21.07 -1.09 8.77
CA PHE A 164 20.58 0.26 9.07
C PHE A 164 20.01 0.37 10.50
N SER A 165 20.27 1.52 11.13
CA SER A 165 19.64 1.87 12.40
C SER A 165 18.19 2.33 12.18
N PRO A 166 17.20 1.89 13.00
CA PRO A 166 15.84 2.38 12.94
C PRO A 166 15.72 3.91 13.09
N HIS A 167 16.63 4.55 13.81
CA HIS A 167 16.64 6.01 14.00
C HIS A 167 16.94 6.79 12.71
N HIS A 168 17.51 6.14 11.71
CA HIS A 168 17.81 6.69 10.39
C HIS A 168 16.86 6.14 9.32
N ALA A 169 15.73 5.53 9.75
CA ALA A 169 14.74 4.95 8.88
C ALA A 169 13.43 5.75 8.93
N LEU A 170 12.84 5.96 7.75
CA LEU A 170 11.55 6.59 7.57
C LEU A 170 10.58 5.59 6.93
N VAL A 171 9.39 5.47 7.49
CA VAL A 171 8.25 4.77 6.86
C VAL A 171 7.30 5.81 6.33
N VAL A 172 6.88 5.66 5.09
CA VAL A 172 5.94 6.55 4.39
C VAL A 172 4.74 5.72 3.94
N GLY A 173 3.55 6.08 4.38
CA GLY A 173 2.34 5.32 4.08
C GLY A 173 1.05 6.08 4.40
N ASP A 174 -0.08 5.59 3.89
CA ASP A 174 -1.40 6.17 4.14
C ASP A 174 -2.20 5.42 5.21
N GLY A 175 -1.84 4.15 5.48
CA GLY A 175 -2.56 3.24 6.33
C GLY A 175 -2.11 3.22 7.79
N ARG A 176 -2.95 2.58 8.62
CA ARG A 176 -2.64 2.30 10.02
C ARG A 176 -1.52 1.26 10.15
N SER A 177 -1.48 0.28 9.25
CA SER A 177 -0.44 -0.75 9.23
C SER A 177 0.96 -0.20 9.00
N ASP A 178 1.10 0.94 8.30
CA ASP A 178 2.37 1.63 8.11
C ASP A 178 2.83 2.30 9.42
N GLU A 179 1.91 3.01 10.08
CA GLU A 179 2.18 3.65 11.37
C GLU A 179 2.54 2.62 12.44
N GLU A 180 1.79 1.51 12.53
CA GLU A 180 2.07 0.41 13.45
C GLU A 180 3.43 -0.24 13.16
N ALA A 181 3.76 -0.46 11.88
CA ALA A 181 5.04 -1.04 11.47
C ALA A 181 6.22 -0.11 11.78
N ALA A 182 6.07 1.20 11.56
CA ALA A 182 7.06 2.19 11.97
C ALA A 182 7.28 2.20 13.47
N GLY A 183 6.20 2.28 14.26
CA GLY A 183 6.26 2.30 15.72
C GLY A 183 6.88 1.03 16.31
N ALA A 184 6.49 -0.14 15.80
CA ALA A 184 7.02 -1.43 16.26
C ALA A 184 8.52 -1.61 15.99
N ASN A 185 9.07 -0.91 14.99
CA ASN A 185 10.48 -0.96 14.62
C ASN A 185 11.29 0.25 15.11
N GLY A 186 10.65 1.24 15.77
CA GLY A 186 11.33 2.45 16.23
C GLY A 186 11.74 3.40 15.11
N CYS A 187 11.09 3.31 13.95
CA CYS A 187 11.30 4.19 12.80
C CYS A 187 10.48 5.47 12.92
N ALA A 188 10.91 6.52 12.21
CA ALA A 188 10.05 7.68 11.96
C ALA A 188 8.91 7.32 11.00
N PHE A 189 7.78 8.02 11.10
CA PHE A 189 6.62 7.83 10.23
C PHE A 189 6.18 9.14 9.58
N HIS A 190 5.93 9.09 8.26
CA HIS A 190 5.31 10.19 7.51
C HIS A 190 4.02 9.70 6.87
N LYS A 191 2.90 10.31 7.27
CA LYS A 191 1.58 9.93 6.77
C LYS A 191 1.25 10.64 5.46
N ILE A 192 0.82 9.89 4.47
CA ILE A 192 0.19 10.38 3.24
C ILE A 192 -1.32 10.41 3.48
N VAL A 193 -1.96 11.55 3.26
CA VAL A 193 -3.43 11.72 3.42
C VAL A 193 -4.07 12.15 2.10
N ARG A 194 -3.34 12.88 1.28
CA ARG A 194 -3.82 13.44 0.01
C ARG A 194 -2.67 13.52 -1.01
N SER A 195 -3.04 13.65 -2.26
CA SER A 195 -2.11 13.63 -3.40
C SER A 195 -0.93 14.62 -3.30
N GLY A 196 -1.11 15.76 -2.63
CA GLY A 196 -0.03 16.74 -2.45
C GLY A 196 1.00 16.43 -1.36
N ASP A 197 0.80 15.37 -0.57
CA ASP A 197 1.69 15.09 0.57
C ASP A 197 3.03 14.48 0.11
N ILE A 198 3.10 13.86 -1.06
CA ILE A 198 4.38 13.47 -1.71
C ILE A 198 5.27 14.69 -1.96
N LEU A 199 4.70 15.79 -2.45
CA LEU A 199 5.44 17.03 -2.69
C LEU A 199 5.90 17.69 -1.38
N ARG A 200 5.11 17.56 -0.31
CA ARG A 200 5.51 18.01 1.03
C ARG A 200 6.65 17.18 1.59
N LEU A 201 6.58 15.85 1.42
CA LEU A 201 7.66 14.96 1.81
C LEU A 201 8.96 15.32 1.08
N ALA A 202 8.89 15.59 -0.24
CA ALA A 202 10.03 16.03 -1.02
C ALA A 202 10.66 17.31 -0.44
N ALA A 203 9.83 18.31 -0.14
CA ALA A 203 10.31 19.57 0.48
C ALA A 203 10.92 19.34 1.87
N MET A 204 10.36 18.44 2.69
CA MET A 204 10.90 18.08 4.02
C MET A 204 12.26 17.36 3.92
N LEU A 205 12.52 16.66 2.82
CA LEU A 205 13.78 15.94 2.56
C LEU A 205 14.77 16.75 1.71
N ASP A 206 14.52 18.05 1.51
CA ASP A 206 15.33 18.93 0.66
C ASP A 206 15.55 18.35 -0.76
N ILE A 207 14.47 17.84 -1.36
CA ILE A 207 14.44 17.35 -2.74
C ILE A 207 13.76 18.40 -3.62
N ASP A 208 14.57 19.05 -4.47
CA ASP A 208 14.09 20.03 -5.44
C ASP A 208 13.52 19.35 -6.71
N ASN A 209 12.67 20.08 -7.45
CA ASN A 209 12.17 19.69 -8.78
C ASN A 209 11.34 18.39 -8.84
N VAL A 210 10.56 18.11 -7.82
CA VAL A 210 9.60 16.97 -7.81
C VAL A 210 8.23 17.35 -8.44
N CYS A 211 8.03 18.64 -8.76
CA CYS A 211 6.81 19.15 -9.42
C CYS A 211 6.77 18.89 -10.92
#